data_d30145ea680e03d5758549cbf614a964
#
_entry.id   d30145ea680e03d5758549cbf614a964
#
_cell.length_a   1.000
_cell.length_b   1.000
_cell.length_c   1.000
_cell.angle_alpha   90.00
_cell.angle_beta   90.00
_cell.angle_gamma   90.00
#
_symmetry.space_group_name_H-M   'P 1'
#
loop_
_entity.id
_entity.type
_entity.pdbx_description
1 polymer ?
#
loop_
_entity_poly.entity_id
_entity_poly.type
_entity_poly.pdbx_seq_one_letter_code
_entity_poly.pdbx_strand_id
1 'polypeptide(L)'
;MIDKVISHYKIISQVGQGGMGVLYLAEDLELNRKAVLKFLPPDMMNDPETNLRFKREAQSAGSLSHPNIVTIYDVGVHDNKTFIAMEYVEGKTLRELINSDELTIERITDISVQISEGLNEAHNTGITHRDIKPENILIDEKGKVKIVDFGLAKIKNVSRGITKQDSTVGTLKYMSPEQIRNQNVDHRSDIWSFGVILYEMITGKYPFKGEHDASLFYSIINQSPEPLTRYKANIGEGFQRTIDKSL
;
A
#
# COMPACT_ATOMS: atom_id res chain seq x y z
N MET A 1 18.19 -15.37 8.69
CA MET A 1 18.51 -14.09 9.37
C MET A 1 18.01 -14.04 10.83
N ILE A 2 17.19 -14.98 11.27
CA ILE A 2 16.66 -15.05 12.66
C ILE A 2 17.83 -15.06 13.66
N ASP A 3 17.66 -14.39 14.79
CA ASP A 3 18.64 -14.17 15.88
C ASP A 3 19.89 -13.33 15.51
N LYS A 4 20.00 -12.83 14.28
CA LYS A 4 21.08 -11.89 13.93
C LYS A 4 20.75 -10.47 14.38
N VAL A 5 21.79 -9.73 14.73
CA VAL A 5 21.72 -8.30 15.01
C VAL A 5 22.14 -7.54 13.77
N ILE A 6 21.30 -6.63 13.31
CA ILE A 6 21.50 -5.77 12.14
C ILE A 6 21.49 -4.33 12.64
N SER A 7 22.67 -3.67 12.66
CA SER A 7 22.85 -2.44 13.42
C SER A 7 22.51 -2.68 14.90
N HIS A 8 21.50 -2.05 15.42
CA HIS A 8 20.96 -2.24 16.78
C HIS A 8 19.61 -2.99 16.80
N TYR A 9 19.21 -3.60 15.68
CA TYR A 9 17.96 -4.35 15.55
C TYR A 9 18.23 -5.86 15.62
N LYS A 10 17.69 -6.55 16.61
CA LYS A 10 17.74 -8.03 16.72
C LYS A 10 16.56 -8.62 15.97
N ILE A 11 16.82 -9.44 14.95
CA ILE A 11 15.79 -10.11 14.15
C ILE A 11 15.10 -11.20 14.98
N ILE A 12 13.77 -11.11 15.10
CA ILE A 12 12.92 -12.06 15.81
C ILE A 12 12.37 -13.11 14.85
N SER A 13 11.71 -12.66 13.77
CA SER A 13 11.05 -13.55 12.80
C SER A 13 10.92 -12.89 11.43
N GLN A 14 10.68 -13.69 10.40
CA GLN A 14 10.26 -13.19 9.10
C GLN A 14 8.74 -13.05 9.13
N VAL A 15 8.21 -11.86 8.78
CA VAL A 15 6.77 -11.56 8.80
C VAL A 15 6.17 -11.41 7.41
N GLY A 16 7.02 -11.28 6.37
CA GLY A 16 6.54 -11.20 4.99
C GLY A 16 7.66 -11.36 3.97
N GLN A 17 7.28 -11.82 2.78
CA GLN A 17 8.15 -11.87 1.61
C GLN A 17 7.34 -11.67 0.36
N GLY A 18 7.81 -10.82 -0.55
CA GLY A 18 7.13 -10.55 -1.82
C GLY A 18 8.01 -9.79 -2.80
N GLY A 19 7.44 -9.39 -3.92
CA GLY A 19 8.17 -8.66 -4.97
C GLY A 19 8.73 -7.30 -4.55
N MET A 20 8.40 -6.81 -3.33
CA MET A 20 8.96 -5.59 -2.72
C MET A 20 10.03 -5.86 -1.67
N GLY A 21 10.43 -7.13 -1.50
CA GLY A 21 11.46 -7.51 -0.56
C GLY A 21 11.00 -8.43 0.55
N VAL A 22 11.83 -8.51 1.58
CA VAL A 22 11.60 -9.35 2.75
C VAL A 22 11.41 -8.46 3.96
N LEU A 23 10.38 -8.77 4.75
CA LEU A 23 10.04 -8.08 5.99
C LEU A 23 10.40 -8.95 7.20
N TYR A 24 11.12 -8.37 8.14
CA TYR A 24 11.47 -9.02 9.40
C TYR A 24 10.92 -8.22 10.57
N LEU A 25 10.27 -8.91 11.51
CA LEU A 25 10.04 -8.37 12.85
C LEU A 25 11.37 -8.36 13.59
N ALA A 26 11.69 -7.24 14.22
CA ALA A 26 12.91 -7.06 14.99
C ALA A 26 12.63 -6.33 16.30
N GLU A 27 13.53 -6.45 17.23
CA GLU A 27 13.61 -5.67 18.46
C GLU A 27 14.71 -4.61 18.31
N ASP A 28 14.34 -3.36 18.48
CA ASP A 28 15.24 -2.23 18.58
C ASP A 28 15.87 -2.27 19.98
N LEU A 29 17.14 -2.67 20.07
CA LEU A 29 17.85 -2.88 21.33
C LEU A 29 18.20 -1.57 22.05
N GLU A 30 18.22 -0.43 21.35
CA GLU A 30 18.50 0.87 21.93
C GLU A 30 17.25 1.51 22.55
N LEU A 31 16.11 1.36 21.88
CA LEU A 31 14.85 1.97 22.32
C LEU A 31 13.86 0.98 22.93
N ASN A 32 14.25 -0.30 23.02
CA ASN A 32 13.44 -1.38 23.60
C ASN A 32 11.99 -1.43 23.06
N ARG A 33 11.87 -1.47 21.73
CA ARG A 33 10.60 -1.50 21.03
C ARG A 33 10.63 -2.46 19.83
N LYS A 34 9.46 -2.93 19.41
CA LYS A 34 9.34 -3.69 18.15
C LYS A 34 9.47 -2.76 16.94
N ALA A 35 10.14 -3.26 15.90
CA ALA A 35 10.26 -2.61 14.59
C ALA A 35 10.11 -3.64 13.48
N VAL A 36 9.79 -3.18 12.28
CA VAL A 36 9.86 -4.00 11.06
C VAL A 36 11.05 -3.52 10.23
N LEU A 37 11.93 -4.45 9.86
CA LEU A 37 13.00 -4.22 8.91
C LEU A 37 12.58 -4.70 7.53
N LYS A 38 12.56 -3.79 6.56
CA LYS A 38 12.30 -4.08 5.15
C LYS A 38 13.58 -4.05 4.36
N PHE A 39 13.90 -5.17 3.70
CA PHE A 39 15.03 -5.28 2.78
C PHE A 39 14.56 -5.34 1.34
N LEU A 40 15.30 -4.73 0.43
CA LEU A 40 15.09 -4.93 -1.01
C LEU A 40 15.23 -6.41 -1.40
N PRO A 41 14.56 -6.84 -2.48
CA PRO A 41 14.80 -8.15 -3.08
C PRO A 41 16.28 -8.31 -3.48
N PRO A 42 16.87 -9.52 -3.36
CA PRO A 42 18.29 -9.76 -3.67
C PRO A 42 18.72 -9.35 -5.08
N ASP A 43 17.84 -9.52 -6.07
CA ASP A 43 18.04 -9.16 -7.47
C ASP A 43 18.07 -7.63 -7.71
N MET A 44 17.45 -6.86 -6.83
CA MET A 44 17.45 -5.39 -6.87
C MET A 44 18.60 -4.77 -6.05
N MET A 45 19.16 -5.52 -5.11
CA MET A 45 20.22 -5.01 -4.23
C MET A 45 21.53 -4.69 -4.96
N ASN A 46 21.80 -5.35 -6.09
CA ASN A 46 23.05 -5.18 -6.85
C ASN A 46 23.00 -4.01 -7.82
N ASP A 47 21.86 -3.34 -8.00
CA ASP A 47 21.73 -2.15 -8.83
C ASP A 47 21.89 -0.87 -7.99
N PRO A 48 22.99 -0.09 -8.18
CA PRO A 48 23.24 1.14 -7.40
C PRO A 48 22.13 2.18 -7.57
N GLU A 49 21.53 2.27 -8.77
CA GLU A 49 20.46 3.24 -9.05
C GLU A 49 19.18 2.87 -8.28
N THR A 50 18.81 1.60 -8.25
CA THR A 50 17.69 1.08 -7.47
C THR A 50 17.89 1.31 -5.98
N ASN A 51 19.09 1.04 -5.45
CA ASN A 51 19.42 1.32 -4.04
C ASN A 51 19.31 2.81 -3.69
N LEU A 52 19.81 3.68 -4.56
CA LEU A 52 19.75 5.13 -4.35
C LEU A 52 18.29 5.63 -4.35
N ARG A 53 17.46 5.12 -5.26
CA ARG A 53 16.02 5.44 -5.31
C ARG A 53 15.31 4.96 -4.05
N PHE A 54 15.55 3.71 -3.64
CA PHE A 54 14.97 3.14 -2.42
C PHE A 54 15.28 4.01 -1.19
N LYS A 55 16.54 4.45 -1.06
CA LYS A 55 16.96 5.34 0.02
C LYS A 55 16.24 6.70 -0.06
N ARG A 56 16.17 7.31 -1.25
CA ARG A 56 15.50 8.61 -1.43
C ARG A 56 14.00 8.53 -1.13
N GLU A 57 13.33 7.48 -1.57
CA GLU A 57 11.89 7.29 -1.33
C GLU A 57 11.62 7.02 0.14
N ALA A 58 12.46 6.22 0.80
CA ALA A 58 12.39 6.04 2.24
C ALA A 58 12.62 7.35 3.01
N GLN A 59 13.57 8.19 2.59
CA GLN A 59 13.81 9.51 3.19
C GLN A 59 12.61 10.45 3.00
N SER A 60 11.99 10.46 1.81
CA SER A 60 10.78 11.24 1.54
C SER A 60 9.61 10.76 2.41
N ALA A 61 9.37 9.45 2.47
CA ALA A 61 8.33 8.88 3.33
C ALA A 61 8.62 9.11 4.82
N GLY A 62 9.90 9.13 5.21
CA GLY A 62 10.35 9.42 6.59
C GLY A 62 10.09 10.85 7.05
N SER A 63 9.84 11.79 6.14
CA SER A 63 9.41 13.15 6.51
C SER A 63 7.92 13.24 6.89
N LEU A 64 7.13 12.21 6.58
CA LEU A 64 5.71 12.17 6.94
C LEU A 64 5.53 11.83 8.42
N SER A 65 4.80 12.67 9.13
CA SER A 65 4.42 12.46 10.54
C SER A 65 2.91 12.58 10.68
N HIS A 66 2.21 11.46 10.61
CA HIS A 66 0.74 11.43 10.72
C HIS A 66 0.29 10.15 11.43
N PRO A 67 -0.78 10.20 12.27
CA PRO A 67 -1.27 9.03 12.97
C PRO A 67 -1.70 7.88 12.07
N ASN A 68 -2.11 8.14 10.83
CA ASN A 68 -2.54 7.13 9.86
C ASN A 68 -1.47 6.76 8.82
N ILE A 69 -0.22 7.16 9.04
CA ILE A 69 0.92 6.74 8.22
C ILE A 69 1.91 5.99 9.12
N VAL A 70 2.49 4.91 8.61
CA VAL A 70 3.54 4.20 9.34
C VAL A 70 4.77 5.09 9.51
N THR A 71 5.33 5.12 10.71
CA THR A 71 6.53 5.91 10.99
C THR A 71 7.77 5.18 10.51
N ILE A 72 8.60 5.82 9.69
CA ILE A 72 9.93 5.32 9.35
C ILE A 72 10.89 5.77 10.46
N TYR A 73 11.62 4.82 11.04
CA TYR A 73 12.55 5.08 12.12
C TYR A 73 13.97 5.32 11.64
N ASP A 74 14.40 4.53 10.64
CA ASP A 74 15.79 4.57 10.14
C ASP A 74 15.90 4.02 8.72
N VAL A 75 16.96 4.42 8.02
CA VAL A 75 17.38 3.87 6.73
C VAL A 75 18.86 3.52 6.83
N GLY A 76 19.15 2.25 7.03
CA GLY A 76 20.49 1.76 7.27
C GLY A 76 21.04 0.88 6.14
N VAL A 77 22.33 0.54 6.27
CA VAL A 77 23.02 -0.44 5.40
C VAL A 77 23.71 -1.48 6.29
N HIS A 78 23.50 -2.76 5.99
CA HIS A 78 24.16 -3.87 6.66
C HIS A 78 24.55 -4.93 5.62
N ASP A 79 25.81 -5.37 5.64
CA ASP A 79 26.38 -6.30 4.63
C ASP A 79 26.08 -5.88 3.19
N ASN A 80 26.28 -4.61 2.86
CA ASN A 80 25.96 -3.98 1.57
C ASN A 80 24.48 -4.03 1.16
N LYS A 81 23.57 -4.33 2.10
CA LYS A 81 22.11 -4.37 1.87
C LYS A 81 21.46 -3.19 2.56
N THR A 82 20.76 -2.38 1.80
CA THR A 82 19.96 -1.30 2.36
C THR A 82 18.70 -1.88 3.01
N PHE A 83 18.38 -1.39 4.21
CA PHE A 83 17.13 -1.70 4.90
C PHE A 83 16.43 -0.42 5.36
N ILE A 84 15.13 -0.51 5.52
CA ILE A 84 14.29 0.50 6.16
C ILE A 84 13.77 -0.10 7.46
N ALA A 85 13.99 0.59 8.58
CA ALA A 85 13.35 0.27 9.85
C ALA A 85 12.10 1.14 10.03
N MET A 86 10.98 0.51 10.37
CA MET A 86 9.71 1.21 10.50
C MET A 86 8.89 0.68 11.67
N GLU A 87 7.84 1.41 12.03
CA GLU A 87 6.86 1.07 13.05
C GLU A 87 6.29 -0.33 12.81
N TYR A 88 6.30 -1.16 13.85
CA TYR A 88 5.55 -2.40 13.86
C TYR A 88 4.10 -2.13 14.26
N VAL A 89 3.18 -2.46 13.39
CA VAL A 89 1.73 -2.35 13.63
C VAL A 89 1.19 -3.73 13.94
N GLU A 90 0.73 -3.93 15.18
CA GLU A 90 0.10 -5.17 15.60
C GLU A 90 -1.37 -5.13 15.21
N GLY A 91 -1.76 -5.92 14.20
CA GLY A 91 -3.12 -5.90 13.67
C GLY A 91 -3.28 -6.74 12.41
N LYS A 92 -4.35 -6.45 11.67
CA LYS A 92 -4.69 -7.12 10.40
C LYS A 92 -4.53 -6.16 9.23
N THR A 93 -4.26 -6.70 8.04
CA THR A 93 -4.39 -5.94 6.80
C THR A 93 -5.87 -5.68 6.49
N LEU A 94 -6.15 -4.60 5.75
CA LEU A 94 -7.51 -4.36 5.25
C LEU A 94 -7.97 -5.50 4.32
N ARG A 95 -7.04 -6.17 3.63
CA ARG A 95 -7.34 -7.37 2.83
C ARG A 95 -7.94 -8.49 3.68
N GLU A 96 -7.34 -8.75 4.84
CA GLU A 96 -7.85 -9.77 5.77
C GLU A 96 -9.23 -9.40 6.30
N LEU A 97 -9.47 -8.11 6.60
CA LEU A 97 -10.80 -7.65 7.05
C LEU A 97 -11.87 -7.74 5.95
N ILE A 98 -11.53 -7.39 4.70
CA ILE A 98 -12.47 -7.55 3.57
C ILE A 98 -12.85 -9.02 3.39
N ASN A 99 -11.89 -9.92 3.55
CA ASN A 99 -12.14 -11.37 3.38
C ASN A 99 -12.88 -12.02 4.56
N SER A 100 -12.96 -11.36 5.72
CA SER A 100 -13.61 -11.92 6.92
C SER A 100 -15.09 -11.57 7.06
N ASP A 101 -15.65 -10.79 6.13
CA ASP A 101 -17.04 -10.27 6.20
C ASP A 101 -17.35 -9.46 7.49
N GLU A 102 -16.33 -8.98 8.21
CA GLU A 102 -16.47 -8.24 9.47
C GLU A 102 -16.72 -6.74 9.29
N LEU A 103 -16.86 -6.25 8.05
CA LEU A 103 -16.97 -4.83 7.74
C LEU A 103 -18.43 -4.34 7.80
N THR A 104 -18.78 -3.62 8.88
CA THR A 104 -20.05 -2.84 8.94
C THR A 104 -19.88 -1.50 8.21
N ILE A 105 -20.99 -0.84 7.88
CA ILE A 105 -20.97 0.49 7.21
C ILE A 105 -20.25 1.53 8.09
N GLU A 106 -20.45 1.49 9.41
CA GLU A 106 -19.79 2.38 10.36
C GLU A 106 -18.28 2.17 10.33
N ARG A 107 -17.82 0.90 10.33
CA ARG A 107 -16.40 0.55 10.26
C ARG A 107 -15.78 0.94 8.93
N ILE A 108 -16.50 0.73 7.82
CA ILE A 108 -16.08 1.19 6.47
C ILE A 108 -15.90 2.71 6.46
N THR A 109 -16.84 3.45 7.05
CA THR A 109 -16.77 4.91 7.13
C THR A 109 -15.55 5.36 7.91
N ASP A 110 -15.34 4.81 9.11
CA ASP A 110 -14.19 5.16 9.96
C ASP A 110 -12.85 4.86 9.28
N ILE A 111 -12.69 3.67 8.71
CA ILE A 111 -11.50 3.29 7.95
C ILE A 111 -11.27 4.25 6.78
N SER A 112 -12.32 4.60 6.04
CA SER A 112 -12.25 5.49 4.86
C SER A 112 -11.81 6.89 5.23
N VAL A 113 -12.31 7.44 6.33
CA VAL A 113 -11.88 8.75 6.86
C VAL A 113 -10.40 8.71 7.20
N GLN A 114 -9.95 7.72 7.95
CA GLN A 114 -8.56 7.61 8.37
C GLN A 114 -7.59 7.42 7.18
N ILE A 115 -7.97 6.63 6.16
CA ILE A 115 -7.18 6.52 4.92
C ILE A 115 -7.09 7.89 4.23
N SER A 116 -8.21 8.59 4.10
CA SER A 116 -8.27 9.89 3.43
C SER A 116 -7.42 10.94 4.15
N GLU A 117 -7.41 10.95 5.49
CA GLU A 117 -6.56 11.84 6.30
C GLU A 117 -5.07 11.57 6.07
N GLY A 118 -4.65 10.29 6.07
CA GLY A 118 -3.28 9.90 5.78
C GLY A 118 -2.83 10.26 4.36
N LEU A 119 -3.68 10.00 3.35
CA LEU A 119 -3.40 10.38 1.96
C LEU A 119 -3.33 11.90 1.80
N ASN A 120 -4.24 12.66 2.42
CA ASN A 120 -4.23 14.12 2.38
C ASN A 120 -2.93 14.71 2.93
N GLU A 121 -2.42 14.19 4.06
CA GLU A 121 -1.13 14.61 4.61
C GLU A 121 0.01 14.38 3.62
N ALA A 122 0.09 13.20 3.03
CA ALA A 122 1.12 12.88 2.05
C ALA A 122 1.02 13.78 0.81
N HIS A 123 -0.18 14.00 0.30
CA HIS A 123 -0.41 14.83 -0.89
C HIS A 123 -0.06 16.30 -0.63
N ASN A 124 -0.35 16.85 0.56
CA ASN A 124 0.02 18.21 0.96
C ASN A 124 1.54 18.43 1.00
N THR A 125 2.31 17.37 1.25
CA THR A 125 3.78 17.40 1.21
C THR A 125 4.36 17.02 -0.16
N GLY A 126 3.51 16.82 -1.18
CA GLY A 126 3.91 16.46 -2.54
C GLY A 126 4.29 14.97 -2.72
N ILE A 127 3.95 14.12 -1.75
CA ILE A 127 4.23 12.69 -1.79
C ILE A 127 2.98 11.94 -2.27
N THR A 128 3.12 11.18 -3.36
CA THR A 128 2.09 10.27 -3.90
C THR A 128 2.47 8.84 -3.58
N HIS A 129 1.53 8.04 -3.10
CA HIS A 129 1.80 6.65 -2.69
C HIS A 129 2.00 5.71 -3.90
N ARG A 130 1.12 5.78 -4.91
CA ARG A 130 1.16 5.05 -6.19
C ARG A 130 0.90 3.54 -6.14
N ASP A 131 0.74 2.95 -4.98
CA ASP A 131 0.41 1.52 -4.80
C ASP A 131 -0.57 1.35 -3.63
N ILE A 132 -1.61 2.19 -3.55
CA ILE A 132 -2.67 2.07 -2.56
C ILE A 132 -3.49 0.82 -2.88
N LYS A 133 -3.54 -0.09 -1.91
CA LYS A 133 -4.30 -1.35 -1.97
C LYS A 133 -4.52 -1.90 -0.56
N PRO A 134 -5.47 -2.81 -0.35
CA PRO A 134 -5.80 -3.32 0.98
C PRO A 134 -4.64 -3.99 1.73
N GLU A 135 -3.66 -4.53 1.00
CA GLU A 135 -2.46 -5.14 1.58
C GLU A 135 -1.51 -4.11 2.20
N ASN A 136 -1.58 -2.83 1.75
CA ASN A 136 -0.76 -1.72 2.22
C ASN A 136 -1.49 -0.86 3.27
N ILE A 137 -2.60 -1.34 3.82
CA ILE A 137 -3.39 -0.68 4.85
C ILE A 137 -3.51 -1.64 6.02
N LEU A 138 -2.91 -1.28 7.15
CA LEU A 138 -2.96 -2.05 8.40
C LEU A 138 -3.98 -1.42 9.34
N ILE A 139 -4.69 -2.25 10.09
CA ILE A 139 -5.65 -1.82 11.11
C ILE A 139 -5.26 -2.51 12.41
N ASP A 140 -4.93 -1.72 13.43
CA ASP A 140 -4.58 -2.24 14.74
C ASP A 140 -5.83 -2.73 15.51
N GLU A 141 -5.60 -3.37 16.67
CA GLU A 141 -6.68 -3.89 17.53
C GLU A 141 -7.63 -2.81 18.05
N LYS A 142 -7.21 -1.53 18.04
CA LYS A 142 -8.02 -0.38 18.45
C LYS A 142 -8.78 0.24 17.28
N GLY A 143 -8.66 -0.30 16.07
CA GLY A 143 -9.27 0.21 14.85
C GLY A 143 -8.50 1.34 14.18
N LYS A 144 -7.25 1.63 14.62
CA LYS A 144 -6.44 2.67 14.02
C LYS A 144 -5.82 2.20 12.72
N VAL A 145 -6.01 2.98 11.65
CA VAL A 145 -5.45 2.72 10.33
C VAL A 145 -4.01 3.21 10.26
N LYS A 146 -3.15 2.43 9.62
CA LYS A 146 -1.77 2.79 9.26
C LYS A 146 -1.51 2.44 7.80
N ILE A 147 -1.24 3.43 6.96
CA ILE A 147 -0.82 3.25 5.57
C ILE A 147 0.68 2.96 5.57
N VAL A 148 1.08 1.88 4.89
CA VAL A 148 2.48 1.43 4.78
C VAL A 148 2.98 1.55 3.34
N ASP A 149 4.30 1.52 3.15
CA ASP A 149 4.96 1.40 1.83
C ASP A 149 4.79 2.61 0.89
N PHE A 150 4.75 3.84 1.43
CA PHE A 150 4.76 5.06 0.62
C PHE A 150 5.96 5.12 -0.34
N GLY A 151 5.66 5.44 -1.61
CA GLY A 151 6.66 5.80 -2.63
C GLY A 151 7.45 4.64 -3.24
N LEU A 152 7.49 3.46 -2.61
CA LEU A 152 8.34 2.33 -3.04
C LEU A 152 7.93 1.71 -4.40
N ALA A 153 6.77 2.08 -4.95
CA ALA A 153 6.29 1.60 -6.24
C ALA A 153 7.08 2.15 -7.44
N LYS A 154 7.70 3.33 -7.34
CA LYS A 154 8.57 3.88 -8.40
C LYS A 154 9.73 2.97 -8.77
N ILE A 155 10.22 2.21 -7.81
CA ILE A 155 11.34 1.30 -7.98
C ILE A 155 10.98 0.17 -8.94
N LYS A 156 9.73 -0.32 -8.92
CA LYS A 156 9.25 -1.39 -9.81
C LYS A 156 9.19 -0.98 -11.28
N ASN A 157 8.74 0.23 -11.57
CA ASN A 157 8.42 0.67 -12.94
C ASN A 157 9.65 0.97 -13.80
N VAL A 158 10.81 1.17 -13.20
CA VAL A 158 12.05 1.52 -13.93
C VAL A 158 12.95 0.32 -14.14
N SER A 159 12.99 -0.62 -13.20
CA SER A 159 13.86 -1.80 -13.28
C SER A 159 13.27 -2.94 -14.10
N ARG A 160 11.96 -2.93 -14.35
CA ARG A 160 11.27 -3.96 -15.12
C ARG A 160 10.19 -3.26 -15.96
N GLY A 161 10.42 -3.17 -17.27
CA GLY A 161 9.29 -2.97 -18.20
C GLY A 161 8.17 -3.92 -17.77
N ILE A 162 6.89 -3.56 -18.01
CA ILE A 162 5.70 -4.35 -17.61
C ILE A 162 5.86 -5.79 -18.13
N THR A 163 6.72 -6.57 -17.51
CA THR A 163 6.96 -7.97 -17.84
C THR A 163 6.12 -8.82 -16.89
N LYS A 164 5.33 -9.66 -17.52
CA LYS A 164 4.22 -10.53 -17.09
C LYS A 164 4.41 -11.40 -15.85
N GLN A 165 5.51 -11.36 -15.11
CA GLN A 165 5.82 -12.41 -14.13
C GLN A 165 5.77 -12.02 -12.65
N ASP A 166 5.73 -10.73 -12.29
CA ASP A 166 5.82 -10.30 -10.88
C ASP A 166 4.74 -9.30 -10.40
N SER A 167 3.80 -8.90 -11.25
CA SER A 167 2.59 -8.25 -10.75
C SER A 167 1.69 -9.33 -10.17
N THR A 168 1.66 -9.44 -8.85
CA THR A 168 0.64 -10.24 -8.18
C THR A 168 -0.70 -9.83 -8.77
N VAL A 169 -1.45 -10.76 -9.34
CA VAL A 169 -2.75 -10.56 -10.05
C VAL A 169 -3.70 -9.59 -9.30
N GLY A 170 -3.54 -9.45 -7.99
CA GLY A 170 -4.31 -8.53 -7.15
C GLY A 170 -3.98 -7.05 -7.36
N THR A 171 -2.73 -6.65 -7.60
CA THR A 171 -2.30 -5.24 -7.66
C THR A 171 -2.88 -4.49 -8.87
N LEU A 172 -3.06 -5.15 -10.01
CA LEU A 172 -3.55 -4.54 -11.25
C LEU A 172 -4.97 -3.95 -11.12
N LYS A 173 -5.78 -4.51 -10.23
CA LYS A 173 -7.18 -4.10 -10.00
C LYS A 173 -7.34 -2.72 -9.39
N TYR A 174 -6.28 -2.19 -8.76
CA TYR A 174 -6.28 -0.86 -8.11
C TYR A 174 -5.57 0.20 -8.93
N MET A 175 -4.94 -0.17 -10.07
CA MET A 175 -4.27 0.78 -10.93
C MET A 175 -5.23 1.77 -11.55
N SER A 176 -4.82 3.03 -11.58
CA SER A 176 -5.56 4.09 -12.26
C SER A 176 -5.36 4.03 -13.78
N PRO A 177 -6.26 4.62 -14.58
CA PRO A 177 -6.13 4.68 -16.04
C PRO A 177 -4.80 5.27 -16.51
N GLU A 178 -4.29 6.32 -15.86
CA GLU A 178 -3.02 6.95 -16.18
C GLU A 178 -1.81 6.05 -15.86
N GLN A 179 -1.89 5.23 -14.79
CA GLN A 179 -0.86 4.23 -14.50
C GLN A 179 -0.81 3.14 -15.58
N ILE A 180 -1.97 2.65 -16.03
CA ILE A 180 -2.07 1.65 -17.10
C ILE A 180 -1.53 2.21 -18.43
N ARG A 181 -1.80 3.49 -18.72
CA ARG A 181 -1.34 4.18 -19.94
C ARG A 181 0.11 4.67 -19.86
N ASN A 182 0.83 4.43 -18.76
CA ASN A 182 2.17 4.98 -18.49
C ASN A 182 2.26 6.50 -18.67
N GLN A 183 1.23 7.22 -18.26
CA GLN A 183 1.17 8.67 -18.27
C GLN A 183 1.75 9.26 -16.97
N ASN A 184 1.76 10.60 -16.87
CA ASN A 184 2.16 11.26 -15.64
C ASN A 184 1.19 10.93 -14.50
N VAL A 185 1.72 10.25 -13.46
CA VAL A 185 0.99 9.82 -12.27
C VAL A 185 1.15 10.87 -11.19
N ASP A 186 0.05 11.45 -10.73
CA ASP A 186 -0.01 12.38 -9.59
C ASP A 186 -0.86 11.81 -8.43
N HIS A 187 -1.19 12.64 -7.45
CA HIS A 187 -1.97 12.26 -6.27
C HIS A 187 -3.38 11.72 -6.60
N ARG A 188 -3.95 12.04 -7.77
CA ARG A 188 -5.26 11.54 -8.20
C ARG A 188 -5.28 10.04 -8.42
N SER A 189 -4.14 9.45 -8.75
CA SER A 189 -4.03 7.99 -8.84
C SER A 189 -4.25 7.29 -7.50
N ASP A 190 -3.86 7.91 -6.37
CA ASP A 190 -4.16 7.37 -5.05
C ASP A 190 -5.66 7.51 -4.71
N ILE A 191 -6.32 8.60 -5.17
CA ILE A 191 -7.77 8.79 -5.00
C ILE A 191 -8.53 7.73 -5.79
N TRP A 192 -8.11 7.43 -7.03
CA TRP A 192 -8.66 6.34 -7.80
C TRP A 192 -8.54 5.00 -7.06
N SER A 193 -7.33 4.65 -6.63
CA SER A 193 -7.08 3.40 -5.92
C SER A 193 -7.91 3.29 -4.64
N PHE A 194 -8.07 4.40 -3.91
CA PHE A 194 -8.95 4.48 -2.74
C PHE A 194 -10.43 4.27 -3.12
N GLY A 195 -10.89 4.85 -4.24
CA GLY A 195 -12.24 4.61 -4.77
C GLY A 195 -12.52 3.12 -5.04
N VAL A 196 -11.54 2.42 -5.64
CA VAL A 196 -11.63 0.96 -5.85
C VAL A 196 -11.71 0.21 -4.53
N ILE A 197 -10.90 0.58 -3.54
CA ILE A 197 -10.92 -0.03 -2.19
C ILE A 197 -12.28 0.20 -1.51
N LEU A 198 -12.79 1.42 -1.56
CA LEU A 198 -14.09 1.77 -0.97
C LEU A 198 -15.23 0.95 -1.61
N TYR A 199 -15.21 0.83 -2.94
CA TYR A 199 -16.17 -0.01 -3.65
C TYR A 199 -16.08 -1.47 -3.20
N GLU A 200 -14.88 -2.01 -3.08
CA GLU A 200 -14.65 -3.39 -2.64
C GLU A 200 -15.09 -3.61 -1.18
N MET A 201 -14.78 -2.70 -0.26
CA MET A 201 -15.23 -2.77 1.14
C MET A 201 -16.75 -2.82 1.25
N ILE A 202 -17.46 -2.05 0.43
CA ILE A 202 -18.93 -1.96 0.47
C ILE A 202 -19.58 -3.19 -0.16
N THR A 203 -19.08 -3.65 -1.30
CA THR A 203 -19.76 -4.65 -2.16
C THR A 203 -19.17 -6.05 -2.05
N GLY A 204 -17.96 -6.20 -1.51
CA GLY A 204 -17.16 -7.43 -1.59
C GLY A 204 -16.70 -7.77 -3.01
N LYS A 205 -16.80 -6.82 -3.96
CA LYS A 205 -16.47 -7.03 -5.39
C LYS A 205 -15.62 -5.89 -5.93
N TYR A 206 -14.90 -6.18 -7.02
CA TYR A 206 -14.16 -5.14 -7.74
C TYR A 206 -15.09 -4.36 -8.68
N PRO A 207 -14.90 -3.03 -8.83
CA PRO A 207 -15.70 -2.21 -9.74
C PRO A 207 -15.47 -2.58 -11.21
N PHE A 208 -14.26 -3.02 -11.54
CA PHE A 208 -13.86 -3.39 -12.89
C PHE A 208 -13.47 -4.86 -12.96
N LYS A 209 -13.81 -5.55 -14.04
CA LYS A 209 -13.62 -7.00 -14.20
C LYS A 209 -12.95 -7.28 -15.55
N GLY A 210 -12.19 -8.38 -15.58
CA GLY A 210 -11.59 -8.94 -16.80
C GLY A 210 -11.01 -10.31 -16.50
N GLU A 211 -11.15 -11.25 -17.45
CA GLU A 211 -10.60 -12.60 -17.30
C GLU A 211 -9.07 -12.60 -17.45
N HIS A 212 -8.54 -11.62 -18.21
CA HIS A 212 -7.11 -11.41 -18.44
C HIS A 212 -6.75 -9.94 -18.23
N ASP A 213 -5.48 -9.65 -18.04
CA ASP A 213 -4.97 -8.29 -17.81
C ASP A 213 -5.44 -7.30 -18.87
N ALA A 214 -5.43 -7.68 -20.16
CA ALA A 214 -5.87 -6.83 -21.26
C ALA A 214 -7.36 -6.45 -21.16
N SER A 215 -8.24 -7.39 -20.79
CA SER A 215 -9.67 -7.13 -20.62
C SER A 215 -9.95 -6.32 -19.36
N LEU A 216 -9.18 -6.54 -18.29
CA LEU A 216 -9.24 -5.70 -17.08
C LEU A 216 -8.82 -4.26 -17.38
N PHE A 217 -7.71 -4.06 -18.09
CA PHE A 217 -7.23 -2.74 -18.48
C PHE A 217 -8.24 -2.01 -19.38
N TYR A 218 -8.85 -2.72 -20.34
CA TYR A 218 -9.92 -2.14 -21.15
C TYR A 218 -11.10 -1.70 -20.28
N SER A 219 -11.52 -2.52 -19.31
CA SER A 219 -12.61 -2.20 -18.39
C SER A 219 -12.29 -0.96 -17.54
N ILE A 220 -11.10 -0.88 -16.94
CA ILE A 220 -10.65 0.27 -16.14
C ILE A 220 -10.65 1.57 -16.96
N ILE A 221 -10.24 1.49 -18.23
CA ILE A 221 -10.08 2.67 -19.08
C ILE A 221 -11.39 3.16 -19.68
N ASN A 222 -12.36 2.26 -19.98
CA ASN A 222 -13.48 2.55 -20.86
C ASN A 222 -14.86 2.29 -20.24
N GLN A 223 -14.95 1.69 -19.05
CA GLN A 223 -16.24 1.36 -18.45
C GLN A 223 -16.45 2.14 -17.15
N SER A 224 -17.71 2.41 -16.82
CA SER A 224 -18.09 2.92 -15.51
C SER A 224 -18.40 1.75 -14.57
N PRO A 225 -18.12 1.89 -13.25
CA PRO A 225 -18.46 0.87 -12.28
C PRO A 225 -19.99 0.70 -12.16
N GLU A 226 -20.42 -0.50 -11.80
CA GLU A 226 -21.84 -0.73 -11.47
C GLU A 226 -22.22 0.07 -10.21
N PRO A 227 -23.45 0.64 -10.15
CA PRO A 227 -23.89 1.38 -8.96
C PRO A 227 -23.87 0.50 -7.70
N LEU A 228 -23.52 1.09 -6.55
CA LEU A 228 -23.50 0.40 -5.26
C LEU A 228 -24.85 -0.21 -4.89
N THR A 229 -25.96 0.45 -5.29
CA THR A 229 -27.33 0.01 -5.05
C THR A 229 -27.65 -1.36 -5.67
N ARG A 230 -26.89 -1.78 -6.68
CA ARG A 230 -27.01 -3.15 -7.26
C ARG A 230 -26.64 -4.24 -6.24
N TYR A 231 -25.78 -3.93 -5.28
CA TYR A 231 -25.23 -4.89 -4.32
C TYR A 231 -25.75 -4.66 -2.89
N LYS A 232 -26.02 -3.39 -2.54
CA LYS A 232 -26.56 -3.01 -1.22
C LYS A 232 -27.66 -1.96 -1.40
N ALA A 233 -28.91 -2.37 -1.28
CA ALA A 233 -30.10 -1.54 -1.56
C ALA A 233 -30.17 -0.26 -0.71
N ASN A 234 -29.68 -0.29 0.54
CA ASN A 234 -29.80 0.82 1.50
C ASN A 234 -28.47 1.53 1.76
N ILE A 235 -27.60 1.60 0.76
CA ILE A 235 -26.35 2.37 0.89
C ILE A 235 -26.65 3.87 0.78
N GLY A 236 -26.05 4.67 1.68
CA GLY A 236 -26.26 6.12 1.65
C GLY A 236 -25.71 6.76 0.38
N GLU A 237 -26.43 7.74 -0.17
CA GLU A 237 -26.04 8.47 -1.40
C GLU A 237 -24.64 9.08 -1.33
N GLY A 238 -24.14 9.38 -0.12
CA GLY A 238 -22.78 9.89 0.10
C GLY A 238 -21.69 8.94 -0.42
N PHE A 239 -21.86 7.63 -0.22
CA PHE A 239 -20.93 6.64 -0.73
C PHE A 239 -20.94 6.58 -2.26
N GLN A 240 -22.12 6.58 -2.89
CA GLN A 240 -22.21 6.59 -4.34
C GLN A 240 -21.53 7.83 -4.93
N ARG A 241 -21.79 9.02 -4.37
CA ARG A 241 -21.15 10.26 -4.81
C ARG A 241 -19.63 10.25 -4.64
N THR A 242 -19.14 9.59 -3.58
CA THR A 242 -17.68 9.45 -3.36
C THR A 242 -17.07 8.55 -4.43
N ILE A 243 -17.71 7.42 -4.74
CA ILE A 243 -17.27 6.52 -5.82
C ILE A 243 -17.29 7.24 -7.17
N ASP A 244 -18.38 7.91 -7.53
CA ASP A 244 -18.53 8.61 -8.81
C ASP A 244 -17.51 9.77 -9.02
N LYS A 245 -16.95 10.30 -7.92
CA LYS A 245 -15.89 11.30 -7.97
C LYS A 245 -14.50 10.72 -8.01
N SER A 246 -14.32 9.50 -7.54
CA SER A 246 -13.02 8.85 -7.43
C SER A 246 -12.70 8.00 -8.66
N LEU A 247 -13.71 7.41 -9.29
CA LEU A 247 -13.65 6.52 -10.46
C LEU A 247 -14.29 7.14 -11.70
#